data_3beb36699421b35f51576ca57c4652e6
#
_entry.id   3beb36699421b35f51576ca57c4652e6
#
_cell.length_a   1.000
_cell.length_b   1.000
_cell.length_c   1.000
_cell.angle_alpha   90.00
_cell.angle_beta   90.00
_cell.angle_gamma   90.00
#
_symmetry.space_group_name_H-M   'P 1'
#
loop_
_entity.id
_entity.type
_entity.pdbx_description
1 polymer ?
#
loop_
_entity_poly.entity_id
_entity_poly.type
_entity_poly.pdbx_seq_one_letter_code
_entity_poly.pdbx_strand_id
1 'polypeptide(L)'
;RNPLLIAAILGLLTPGDLLPDVLVEVSWVLVTLSLPIGFFAVGAVIGGEQRAGTIARLPGFSPAVGLVTAIRLVLAPGLLLLLTLPIADVPPSFYVLAAMPAGISSLVIAHAYGLDLRIAAEAGAWTTGIVLLFGLAFVILG
;
A
#
# COMPACT_ATOMS: atom_id res chain seq x y z
N ARG A 1 20.04 -7.12 6.26
CA ARG A 1 20.01 -7.47 4.81
C ARG A 1 18.55 -7.67 4.46
N ASN A 2 18.01 -6.82 3.60
CA ASN A 2 16.61 -6.90 3.19
C ASN A 2 16.52 -7.66 1.85
N PRO A 3 16.02 -8.91 1.84
CA PRO A 3 15.99 -9.73 0.63
C PRO A 3 15.08 -9.14 -0.45
N LEU A 4 14.03 -8.39 -0.06
CA LEU A 4 13.13 -7.72 -1.00
C LEU A 4 13.85 -6.64 -1.81
N LEU A 5 14.72 -5.87 -1.18
CA LEU A 5 15.48 -4.81 -1.82
C LEU A 5 16.51 -5.38 -2.81
N ILE A 6 17.14 -6.49 -2.43
CA ILE A 6 18.07 -7.22 -3.31
C ILE A 6 17.33 -7.77 -4.53
N ALA A 7 16.17 -8.40 -4.32
CA ALA A 7 15.34 -8.92 -5.41
C ALA A 7 14.85 -7.83 -6.36
N ALA A 8 14.46 -6.66 -5.83
CA ALA A 8 14.04 -5.52 -6.64
C ALA A 8 15.18 -4.96 -7.49
N ILE A 9 16.39 -4.81 -6.91
CA ILE A 9 17.57 -4.35 -7.65
C ILE A 9 17.96 -5.35 -8.73
N LEU A 10 17.97 -6.65 -8.42
CA LEU A 10 18.27 -7.69 -9.40
C LEU A 10 17.23 -7.68 -10.53
N GLY A 11 15.94 -7.54 -10.21
CA GLY A 11 14.87 -7.45 -11.22
C GLY A 11 15.01 -6.23 -12.13
N LEU A 12 15.42 -5.09 -11.59
CA LEU A 12 15.68 -3.87 -12.38
C LEU A 12 16.90 -3.99 -13.29
N LEU A 13 17.92 -4.74 -12.87
CA LEU A 13 19.17 -4.92 -13.62
C LEU A 13 19.08 -6.07 -14.65
N THR A 14 18.05 -6.91 -14.56
CA THR A 14 17.88 -8.04 -15.49
C THR A 14 17.17 -7.55 -16.76
N PRO A 15 17.82 -7.63 -17.93
CA PRO A 15 17.17 -7.30 -19.20
C PRO A 15 15.97 -8.23 -19.44
N GLY A 16 14.85 -7.68 -19.94
CA GLY A 16 13.61 -8.42 -20.15
C GLY A 16 13.75 -9.66 -21.05
N ASP A 17 14.71 -9.62 -21.98
CA ASP A 17 14.96 -10.69 -22.95
C ASP A 17 15.74 -11.90 -22.37
N LEU A 18 16.21 -11.79 -21.13
CA LEU A 18 17.03 -12.85 -20.49
C LEU A 18 16.17 -13.93 -19.81
N LEU A 19 14.88 -13.64 -19.56
CA LEU A 19 13.98 -14.55 -18.86
C LEU A 19 13.14 -15.33 -19.89
N PRO A 20 13.14 -16.66 -19.85
CA PRO A 20 12.22 -17.48 -20.64
C PRO A 20 10.76 -17.10 -20.34
N ASP A 21 9.90 -17.04 -21.36
CA ASP A 21 8.48 -16.69 -21.24
C ASP A 21 7.75 -17.52 -20.18
N VAL A 22 8.13 -18.78 -20.02
CA VAL A 22 7.58 -19.69 -19.00
C VAL A 22 7.83 -19.16 -17.58
N LEU A 23 9.00 -18.59 -17.30
CA LEU A 23 9.32 -18.04 -15.98
C LEU A 23 8.53 -16.75 -15.71
N VAL A 24 8.31 -15.95 -16.74
CA VAL A 24 7.47 -14.75 -16.64
C VAL A 24 6.03 -15.14 -16.33
N GLU A 25 5.48 -16.14 -17.03
CA GLU A 25 4.13 -16.63 -16.81
C GLU A 25 3.93 -17.24 -15.42
N VAL A 26 4.87 -18.08 -14.98
CA VAL A 26 4.86 -18.65 -13.63
C VAL A 26 4.94 -17.55 -12.57
N SER A 27 5.77 -16.53 -12.77
CA SER A 27 5.89 -15.42 -11.83
C SER A 27 4.58 -14.63 -11.75
N TRP A 28 3.89 -14.41 -12.87
CA TRP A 28 2.60 -13.74 -12.92
C TRP A 28 1.52 -14.52 -12.14
N VAL A 29 1.46 -15.83 -12.33
CA VAL A 29 0.54 -16.72 -11.57
C VAL A 29 0.84 -16.65 -10.07
N LEU A 30 2.13 -16.74 -9.68
CA LEU A 30 2.53 -16.64 -8.27
C LEU A 30 2.16 -15.28 -7.65
N VAL A 31 2.38 -14.18 -8.34
CA VAL A 31 1.99 -12.84 -7.89
C VAL A 31 0.47 -12.75 -7.73
N THR A 32 -0.28 -13.23 -8.72
CA THR A 32 -1.75 -13.19 -8.68
C THR A 32 -2.31 -14.02 -7.52
N LEU A 33 -1.76 -15.21 -7.27
CA LEU A 33 -2.16 -16.06 -6.15
C LEU A 33 -1.72 -15.50 -4.78
N SER A 34 -0.60 -14.77 -4.73
CA SER A 34 -0.11 -14.19 -3.48
C SER A 34 -0.95 -13.01 -2.98
N LEU A 35 -1.68 -12.31 -3.87
CA LEU A 35 -2.54 -11.18 -3.50
C LEU A 35 -3.64 -11.59 -2.51
N PRO A 36 -4.52 -12.58 -2.79
CA PRO A 36 -5.56 -12.97 -1.83
C PRO A 36 -4.98 -13.56 -0.55
N ILE A 37 -3.86 -14.28 -0.63
CA ILE A 37 -3.16 -14.81 0.55
C ILE A 37 -2.65 -13.67 1.43
N GLY A 38 -2.06 -12.63 0.82
CA GLY A 38 -1.59 -11.44 1.51
C GLY A 38 -2.73 -10.71 2.23
N PHE A 39 -3.85 -10.49 1.56
CA PHE A 39 -5.03 -9.86 2.17
C PHE A 39 -5.61 -10.71 3.31
N PHE A 40 -5.67 -12.02 3.15
CA PHE A 40 -6.12 -12.92 4.21
C PHE A 40 -5.19 -12.87 5.42
N ALA A 41 -3.88 -12.93 5.21
CA ALA A 41 -2.89 -12.87 6.29
C ALA A 41 -3.02 -11.58 7.11
N VAL A 42 -3.20 -10.44 6.43
CA VAL A 42 -3.44 -9.15 7.10
C VAL A 42 -4.75 -9.13 7.86
N GLY A 43 -5.83 -9.62 7.27
CA GLY A 43 -7.11 -9.75 7.95
C GLY A 43 -6.99 -10.60 9.22
N ALA A 44 -6.23 -11.70 9.16
CA ALA A 44 -5.97 -12.55 10.31
C ALA A 44 -5.16 -11.84 11.41
N VAL A 45 -4.13 -11.08 11.04
CA VAL A 45 -3.33 -10.29 11.99
C VAL A 45 -4.20 -9.22 12.66
N ILE A 46 -4.94 -8.42 11.89
CA ILE A 46 -5.83 -7.39 12.42
C ILE A 46 -6.90 -8.02 13.33
N GLY A 47 -7.50 -9.13 12.91
CA GLY A 47 -8.50 -9.85 13.70
C GLY A 47 -7.93 -10.43 15.02
N GLY A 48 -6.68 -10.88 14.99
CA GLY A 48 -5.95 -11.31 16.19
C GLY A 48 -5.71 -10.17 17.17
N GLU A 49 -5.19 -9.05 16.68
CA GLU A 49 -4.91 -7.85 17.49
C GLU A 49 -6.19 -7.21 18.05
N GLN A 50 -7.30 -7.23 17.30
CA GLN A 50 -8.60 -6.78 17.80
C GLN A 50 -9.12 -7.67 18.95
N ARG A 51 -8.94 -8.99 18.85
CA ARG A 51 -9.31 -9.93 19.93
C ARG A 51 -8.44 -9.75 21.15
N ALA A 52 -7.17 -9.44 20.97
CA ALA A 52 -6.24 -9.13 22.05
C ALA A 52 -6.49 -7.76 22.69
N GLY A 53 -7.38 -6.93 22.12
CA GLY A 53 -7.69 -5.59 22.61
C GLY A 53 -6.65 -4.53 22.27
N THR A 54 -5.65 -4.88 21.46
CA THR A 54 -4.58 -3.96 21.03
C THR A 54 -5.08 -2.94 20.04
N ILE A 55 -6.02 -3.33 19.16
CA ILE A 55 -6.62 -2.47 18.15
C ILE A 55 -8.13 -2.34 18.44
N ALA A 56 -8.64 -1.11 18.46
CA ALA A 56 -10.05 -0.84 18.63
C ALA A 56 -10.87 -1.36 17.44
N ARG A 57 -12.11 -1.80 17.68
CA ARG A 57 -13.03 -2.23 16.60
C ARG A 57 -13.41 -1.11 15.65
N LEU A 58 -13.47 0.11 16.14
CA LEU A 58 -13.70 1.31 15.35
C LEU A 58 -12.42 2.11 15.27
N PRO A 59 -12.02 2.57 14.07
CA PRO A 59 -10.80 3.36 13.92
C PRO A 59 -10.95 4.70 14.63
N GLY A 60 -10.10 4.94 15.64
CA GLY A 60 -10.01 6.22 16.29
C GLY A 60 -9.44 7.28 15.34
N PHE A 61 -9.68 8.55 15.65
CA PHE A 61 -9.07 9.66 14.93
C PHE A 61 -8.20 10.45 15.91
N SER A 62 -6.90 10.24 15.84
CA SER A 62 -5.93 11.03 16.60
C SER A 62 -5.22 12.04 15.68
N PRO A 63 -4.60 13.11 16.21
CA PRO A 63 -3.81 14.04 15.41
C PRO A 63 -2.69 13.34 14.60
N ALA A 64 -2.09 12.29 15.18
CA ALA A 64 -1.08 11.48 14.50
C ALA A 64 -1.68 10.73 13.30
N VAL A 65 -2.85 10.12 13.44
CA VAL A 65 -3.58 9.45 12.36
C VAL A 65 -3.96 10.45 11.27
N GLY A 66 -4.45 11.63 11.66
CA GLY A 66 -4.77 12.73 10.72
C GLY A 66 -3.54 13.17 9.93
N LEU A 67 -2.40 13.35 10.59
CA LEU A 67 -1.14 13.72 9.94
C LEU A 67 -0.68 12.65 8.94
N VAL A 68 -0.68 11.38 9.33
CA VAL A 68 -0.29 10.26 8.45
C VAL A 68 -1.22 10.18 7.23
N THR A 69 -2.52 10.34 7.45
CA THR A 69 -3.54 10.38 6.39
C THR A 69 -3.30 11.53 5.43
N ALA A 70 -3.05 12.74 5.93
CA ALA A 70 -2.76 13.91 5.11
C ALA A 70 -1.45 13.76 4.30
N ILE A 71 -0.38 13.26 4.93
CA ILE A 71 0.87 12.97 4.24
C ILE A 71 0.64 11.97 3.11
N ARG A 72 -0.13 10.93 3.36
CA ARG A 72 -0.33 9.86 2.37
C ARG A 72 -1.25 10.26 1.22
N LEU A 73 -2.35 10.94 1.51
CA LEU A 73 -3.37 11.26 0.49
C LEU A 73 -3.15 12.61 -0.20
N VAL A 74 -2.41 13.52 0.41
CA VAL A 74 -2.19 14.86 -0.15
C VAL A 74 -0.72 15.09 -0.48
N LEU A 75 0.18 14.90 0.49
CA LEU A 75 1.59 15.21 0.31
C LEU A 75 2.25 14.26 -0.70
N ALA A 76 2.01 12.95 -0.60
CA ALA A 76 2.64 11.98 -1.49
C ALA A 76 2.22 12.17 -2.97
N PRO A 77 0.93 12.23 -3.33
CA PRO A 77 0.54 12.52 -4.71
C PRO A 77 0.91 13.95 -5.15
N GLY A 78 0.87 14.93 -4.24
CA GLY A 78 1.31 16.30 -4.53
C GLY A 78 2.80 16.39 -4.86
N LEU A 79 3.66 15.71 -4.10
CA LEU A 79 5.09 15.62 -4.39
C LEU A 79 5.35 14.88 -5.70
N LEU A 80 4.63 13.78 -5.97
CA LEU A 80 4.77 13.09 -7.25
C LEU A 80 4.42 14.03 -8.40
N LEU A 81 3.29 14.73 -8.32
CA LEU A 81 2.88 15.69 -9.32
C LEU A 81 3.96 16.77 -9.55
N LEU A 82 4.50 17.32 -8.47
CA LEU A 82 5.52 18.36 -8.52
C LEU A 82 6.83 17.87 -9.15
N LEU A 83 7.24 16.64 -8.83
CA LEU A 83 8.44 16.02 -9.39
C LEU A 83 8.27 15.61 -10.84
N THR A 84 7.05 15.34 -11.28
CA THR A 84 6.75 14.93 -12.67
C THR A 84 6.46 16.10 -13.61
N LEU A 85 6.27 17.32 -13.09
CA LEU A 85 6.08 18.52 -13.91
C LEU A 85 7.16 18.73 -14.99
N PRO A 86 8.47 18.52 -14.71
CA PRO A 86 9.52 18.65 -15.73
C PRO A 86 9.64 17.40 -16.62
N ILE A 87 8.96 16.31 -16.30
CA ILE A 87 9.02 15.05 -17.06
C ILE A 87 7.74 14.96 -17.88
N ALA A 88 7.85 15.09 -19.19
CA ALA A 88 6.70 14.87 -20.09
C ALA A 88 6.26 13.40 -20.05
N ASP A 89 4.95 13.16 -20.10
CA ASP A 89 4.31 11.85 -20.30
C ASP A 89 4.44 10.81 -19.17
N VAL A 90 4.14 11.23 -17.93
CA VAL A 90 3.97 10.25 -16.84
C VAL A 90 2.57 9.60 -16.94
N PRO A 91 2.48 8.26 -17.02
CA PRO A 91 1.19 7.58 -17.11
C PRO A 91 0.28 7.91 -15.91
N PRO A 92 -1.02 8.15 -16.11
CA PRO A 92 -1.99 8.47 -15.04
C PRO A 92 -2.03 7.44 -13.90
N SER A 93 -1.69 6.18 -14.20
CA SER A 93 -1.61 5.10 -13.21
C SER A 93 -0.65 5.38 -12.06
N PHE A 94 0.43 6.15 -12.29
CA PHE A 94 1.36 6.52 -11.22
C PHE A 94 0.73 7.47 -10.19
N TYR A 95 -0.13 8.40 -10.64
CA TYR A 95 -0.84 9.31 -9.72
C TYR A 95 -1.87 8.55 -8.89
N VAL A 96 -2.59 7.60 -9.51
CA VAL A 96 -3.51 6.71 -8.79
C VAL A 96 -2.75 5.88 -7.76
N LEU A 97 -1.58 5.33 -8.13
CA LEU A 97 -0.74 4.55 -7.24
C LEU A 97 -0.22 5.38 -6.05
N ALA A 98 0.16 6.63 -6.29
CA ALA A 98 0.61 7.54 -5.23
C ALA A 98 -0.51 7.91 -4.25
N ALA A 99 -1.76 7.97 -4.73
CA ALA A 99 -2.94 8.23 -3.92
C ALA A 99 -3.54 6.97 -3.26
N MET A 100 -2.93 5.80 -3.45
CA MET A 100 -3.40 4.57 -2.82
C MET A 100 -3.30 4.63 -1.29
N PRO A 101 -4.20 3.94 -0.56
CA PRO A 101 -4.20 3.89 0.90
C PRO A 101 -2.86 3.42 1.47
N ALA A 102 -2.64 3.71 2.75
CA ALA A 102 -1.48 3.19 3.46
C ALA A 102 -1.45 1.66 3.35
N GLY A 103 -0.36 1.16 2.79
CA GLY A 103 -0.25 -0.26 2.44
C GLY A 103 -0.15 -1.17 3.67
N ILE A 104 -0.52 -2.39 3.45
CA ILE A 104 -0.40 -3.52 4.38
C ILE A 104 1.02 -3.64 4.96
N SER A 105 2.02 -3.30 4.15
CA SER A 105 3.43 -3.30 4.56
C SER A 105 3.71 -2.42 5.77
N SER A 106 2.96 -1.33 5.97
CA SER A 106 3.12 -0.48 7.16
C SER A 106 2.72 -1.21 8.45
N LEU A 107 1.66 -2.02 8.42
CA LEU A 107 1.24 -2.87 9.53
C LEU A 107 2.25 -3.98 9.82
N VAL A 108 2.75 -4.63 8.77
CA VAL A 108 3.78 -5.68 8.92
C VAL A 108 5.06 -5.12 9.51
N ILE A 109 5.50 -3.94 9.05
CA ILE A 109 6.68 -3.26 9.57
C ILE A 109 6.44 -2.83 11.02
N ALA A 110 5.29 -2.24 11.33
CA ALA A 110 4.95 -1.84 12.69
C ALA A 110 4.98 -3.03 13.65
N HIS A 111 4.42 -4.18 13.23
CA HIS A 111 4.46 -5.42 14.02
C HIS A 111 5.89 -5.94 14.19
N ALA A 112 6.67 -6.02 13.12
CA ALA A 112 8.04 -6.55 13.15
C ALA A 112 9.01 -5.71 14.00
N TYR A 113 8.79 -4.40 14.08
CA TYR A 113 9.64 -3.48 14.83
C TYR A 113 9.05 -3.04 16.19
N GLY A 114 7.94 -3.63 16.63
CA GLY A 114 7.30 -3.30 17.88
C GLY A 114 6.78 -1.85 17.97
N LEU A 115 6.41 -1.26 16.81
CA LEU A 115 5.82 0.07 16.72
C LEU A 115 4.33 0.03 17.07
N ASP A 116 3.73 1.21 17.25
CA ASP A 116 2.32 1.32 17.57
C ASP A 116 1.44 0.86 16.39
N LEU A 117 0.98 -0.38 16.47
CA LEU A 117 0.08 -1.02 15.53
C LEU A 117 -1.25 -0.27 15.40
N ARG A 118 -1.69 0.38 16.47
CA ARG A 118 -2.95 1.10 16.50
C ARG A 118 -2.93 2.25 15.51
N ILE A 119 -1.88 3.08 15.52
CA ILE A 119 -1.75 4.22 14.60
C ILE A 119 -1.70 3.73 13.15
N ALA A 120 -0.94 2.65 12.88
CA ALA A 120 -0.85 2.09 11.53
C ALA A 120 -2.18 1.52 11.03
N ALA A 121 -2.93 0.82 11.88
CA ALA A 121 -4.24 0.26 11.56
C ALA A 121 -5.31 1.35 11.36
N GLU A 122 -5.36 2.35 12.27
CA GLU A 122 -6.29 3.47 12.18
C GLU A 122 -6.04 4.31 10.93
N ALA A 123 -4.77 4.64 10.63
CA ALA A 123 -4.40 5.36 9.42
C ALA A 123 -4.73 4.57 8.14
N GLY A 124 -4.48 3.26 8.15
CA GLY A 124 -4.87 2.36 7.05
C GLY A 124 -6.38 2.35 6.81
N ALA A 125 -7.17 2.26 7.88
CA ALA A 125 -8.63 2.27 7.78
C ALA A 125 -9.17 3.61 7.26
N TRP A 126 -8.67 4.74 7.77
CA TRP A 126 -9.08 6.07 7.31
C TRP A 126 -8.68 6.35 5.87
N THR A 127 -7.43 6.05 5.48
CA THR A 127 -6.98 6.24 4.09
C THR A 127 -7.79 5.37 3.12
N THR A 128 -8.08 4.13 3.48
CA THR A 128 -8.90 3.22 2.66
C THR A 128 -10.33 3.73 2.55
N GLY A 129 -10.95 4.14 3.67
CA GLY A 129 -12.31 4.68 3.68
C GLY A 129 -12.45 5.92 2.80
N ILE A 130 -11.51 6.85 2.90
CA ILE A 130 -11.49 8.08 2.09
C ILE A 130 -11.35 7.74 0.59
N VAL A 131 -10.39 6.88 0.22
CA VAL A 131 -10.16 6.50 -1.18
C VAL A 131 -11.38 5.77 -1.77
N LEU A 132 -12.02 4.89 -0.99
CA LEU A 132 -13.25 4.21 -1.43
C LEU A 132 -14.41 5.18 -1.63
N LEU A 133 -14.59 6.14 -0.73
CA LEU A 133 -15.63 7.17 -0.86
C LEU A 133 -15.41 8.03 -2.11
N PHE A 134 -14.19 8.50 -2.33
CA PHE A 134 -13.85 9.26 -3.53
C PHE A 134 -13.98 8.45 -4.80
N GLY A 135 -13.52 7.19 -4.81
CA GLY A 135 -13.67 6.28 -5.94
C GLY A 135 -15.12 6.00 -6.29
N LEU A 136 -15.95 5.75 -5.27
CA LEU A 136 -17.38 5.54 -5.45
C LEU A 136 -18.08 6.80 -5.96
N ALA A 137 -17.76 7.96 -5.39
CA ALA A 137 -18.30 9.25 -5.84
C ALA A 137 -17.93 9.51 -7.32
N PHE A 138 -16.70 9.22 -7.71
CA PHE A 138 -16.26 9.39 -9.09
C PHE A 138 -17.02 8.46 -10.07
N VAL A 139 -17.31 7.22 -9.67
CA VAL A 139 -18.08 6.27 -10.49
C VAL A 139 -19.55 6.66 -10.62
N ILE A 140 -20.12 7.29 -9.57
CA ILE A 140 -21.55 7.67 -9.59
C ILE A 140 -21.78 8.98 -10.33
N LEU A 141 -20.82 9.91 -10.25
CA LEU A 141 -20.96 11.27 -10.78
C LEU A 141 -20.35 11.45 -12.19
N GLY A 142 -19.48 10.54 -12.64
CA GLY A 142 -18.85 10.53 -13.97
C GLY A 142 -19.51 9.60 -14.92
#